data_209cd5a556004b5cdb8a1a6341e5c697
#
_entry.id   209cd5a556004b5cdb8a1a6341e5c697
#
_cell.length_a   1.000
_cell.length_b   1.000
_cell.length_c   1.000
_cell.angle_alpha   90.00
_cell.angle_beta   90.00
_cell.angle_gamma   90.00
#
_symmetry.space_group_name_H-M   'P 1'
#
loop_
_entity.id
_entity.type
_entity.pdbx_description
1 polymer ?
#
loop_
_entity_poly.entity_id
_entity_poly.type
_entity_poly.pdbx_seq_one_letter_code
_entity_poly.pdbx_strand_id
1 'polypeptide(L)'
;VKDRAYGARGETEQASVLAALATTLDALLRLFAPFLPFVTEEIWSWWRAGSVHRASWPQALPVLEGALLAEYAANNPTAGISAQWVLADVNPAQIENLKQVLPDVAEALGGLRKAKSDAKVKQRTEVESATIAASQEQLERIQSGLEDLRAAGNAREVSLVPSEGELEVRDVVLVVEEAAE
;
A
#
# COMPACT_ATOMS: atom_id res chain seq x y z
N VAL A 1 2.86 -3.51 -3.28
CA VAL A 1 1.94 -3.31 -4.42
C VAL A 1 2.34 -4.20 -5.60
N LYS A 2 3.59 -4.09 -6.10
CA LYS A 2 4.02 -4.79 -7.33
C LYS A 2 3.84 -6.31 -7.25
N ASP A 3 4.31 -6.94 -6.18
CA ASP A 3 4.20 -8.39 -5.98
C ASP A 3 2.74 -8.86 -5.98
N ARG A 4 1.86 -8.12 -5.28
CA ARG A 4 0.43 -8.40 -5.27
C ARG A 4 -0.19 -8.25 -6.66
N ALA A 5 0.15 -7.18 -7.38
CA ALA A 5 -0.40 -6.92 -8.72
C ALA A 5 -0.05 -8.02 -9.74
N TYR A 6 1.10 -8.65 -9.59
CA TYR A 6 1.52 -9.79 -10.43
C TYR A 6 1.08 -11.16 -9.91
N GLY A 7 0.25 -11.21 -8.86
CA GLY A 7 -0.34 -12.45 -8.35
C GLY A 7 0.60 -13.30 -7.49
N ALA A 8 1.78 -12.78 -7.08
CA ALA A 8 2.73 -13.53 -6.27
C ALA A 8 2.18 -13.97 -4.91
N ARG A 9 1.08 -13.35 -4.43
CA ARG A 9 0.42 -13.64 -3.17
C ARG A 9 -1.00 -14.21 -3.32
N GLY A 10 -1.35 -14.68 -4.52
CA GLY A 10 -2.65 -15.27 -4.82
C GLY A 10 -3.68 -14.27 -5.36
N GLU A 11 -4.80 -14.81 -5.80
CA GLU A 11 -5.84 -14.06 -6.55
C GLU A 11 -6.54 -13.00 -5.71
N THR A 12 -6.79 -13.26 -4.42
CA THR A 12 -7.45 -12.31 -3.51
C THR A 12 -6.61 -11.05 -3.33
N GLU A 13 -5.32 -11.20 -3.05
CA GLU A 13 -4.39 -10.08 -2.90
C GLU A 13 -4.19 -9.32 -4.22
N GLN A 14 -4.19 -10.05 -5.34
CA GLN A 14 -4.13 -9.45 -6.67
C GLN A 14 -5.38 -8.62 -6.96
N ALA A 15 -6.57 -9.16 -6.72
CA ALA A 15 -7.84 -8.46 -6.94
C ALA A 15 -7.92 -7.18 -6.08
N SER A 16 -7.53 -7.25 -4.81
CA SER A 16 -7.50 -6.10 -3.90
C SER A 16 -6.61 -4.97 -4.42
N VAL A 17 -5.37 -5.27 -4.81
CA VAL A 17 -4.46 -4.23 -5.30
C VAL A 17 -4.87 -3.68 -6.67
N LEU A 18 -5.40 -4.50 -7.57
CA LEU A 18 -5.87 -4.04 -8.87
C LEU A 18 -7.07 -3.09 -8.71
N ALA A 19 -7.98 -3.37 -7.79
CA ALA A 19 -9.09 -2.49 -7.47
C ALA A 19 -8.61 -1.15 -6.87
N ALA A 20 -7.64 -1.17 -5.96
CA ALA A 20 -7.03 0.03 -5.40
C ALA A 20 -6.33 0.86 -6.49
N LEU A 21 -5.58 0.23 -7.40
CA LEU A 21 -4.92 0.90 -8.52
C LEU A 21 -5.94 1.52 -9.49
N ALA A 22 -7.02 0.81 -9.84
CA ALA A 22 -8.07 1.30 -10.70
C ALA A 22 -8.78 2.53 -10.09
N THR A 23 -9.11 2.47 -8.79
CA THR A 23 -9.72 3.59 -8.05
C THR A 23 -8.79 4.81 -8.01
N THR A 24 -7.50 4.57 -7.76
CA THR A 24 -6.49 5.63 -7.75
C THR A 24 -6.33 6.26 -9.12
N LEU A 25 -6.26 5.45 -10.18
CA LEU A 25 -6.15 5.94 -11.55
C LEU A 25 -7.36 6.77 -11.95
N ASP A 26 -8.59 6.32 -11.64
CA ASP A 26 -9.83 7.07 -11.89
C ASP A 26 -9.80 8.46 -11.22
N ALA A 27 -9.39 8.52 -9.96
CA ALA A 27 -9.27 9.78 -9.24
C ALA A 27 -8.19 10.71 -9.87
N LEU A 28 -7.02 10.16 -10.17
CA LEU A 28 -5.92 10.93 -10.77
C LEU A 28 -6.28 11.48 -12.15
N LEU A 29 -6.93 10.69 -13.01
CA LEU A 29 -7.35 11.15 -14.33
C LEU A 29 -8.30 12.35 -14.24
N ARG A 30 -9.25 12.34 -13.29
CA ARG A 30 -10.17 13.47 -13.08
C ARG A 30 -9.46 14.70 -12.51
N LEU A 31 -8.52 14.50 -11.56
CA LEU A 31 -7.76 15.59 -10.96
C LEU A 31 -6.81 16.27 -11.97
N PHE A 32 -6.20 15.49 -12.84
CA PHE A 32 -5.26 16.00 -13.84
C PHE A 32 -5.90 16.44 -15.16
N ALA A 33 -7.17 16.11 -15.42
CA ALA A 33 -7.86 16.48 -16.65
C ALA A 33 -7.75 17.97 -17.02
N PRO A 34 -7.85 18.95 -16.08
CA PRO A 34 -7.68 20.35 -16.41
C PRO A 34 -6.28 20.76 -16.84
N PHE A 35 -5.26 19.99 -16.43
CA PHE A 35 -3.84 20.31 -16.69
C PHE A 35 -3.27 19.50 -17.86
N LEU A 36 -3.74 18.27 -18.04
CA LEU A 36 -3.25 17.31 -19.03
C LEU A 36 -4.41 16.76 -19.89
N PRO A 37 -5.16 17.64 -20.62
CA PRO A 37 -6.46 17.27 -21.18
C PRO A 37 -6.38 16.10 -22.17
N PHE A 38 -5.37 16.06 -23.04
CA PHE A 38 -5.27 15.05 -24.06
C PHE A 38 -4.89 13.67 -23.51
N VAL A 39 -3.89 13.61 -22.64
CA VAL A 39 -3.40 12.34 -22.10
C VAL A 39 -4.40 11.71 -21.13
N THR A 40 -5.12 12.52 -20.34
CA THR A 40 -6.14 12.01 -19.43
C THR A 40 -7.36 11.49 -20.17
N GLU A 41 -7.78 12.15 -21.26
CA GLU A 41 -8.85 11.68 -22.13
C GLU A 41 -8.48 10.38 -22.86
N GLU A 42 -7.27 10.30 -23.37
CA GLU A 42 -6.75 9.10 -24.05
C GLU A 42 -6.79 7.90 -23.09
N ILE A 43 -6.19 8.02 -21.90
CA ILE A 43 -6.16 6.93 -20.91
C ILE A 43 -7.57 6.58 -20.42
N TRP A 44 -8.44 7.58 -20.22
CA TRP A 44 -9.83 7.37 -19.83
C TRP A 44 -10.58 6.51 -20.83
N SER A 45 -10.40 6.77 -22.14
CA SER A 45 -11.06 6.05 -23.23
C SER A 45 -10.73 4.57 -23.30
N TRP A 46 -9.63 4.11 -22.70
CA TRP A 46 -9.22 2.70 -22.74
C TRP A 46 -10.12 1.79 -21.90
N TRP A 47 -10.80 2.33 -20.90
CA TRP A 47 -11.55 1.52 -19.95
C TRP A 47 -12.85 2.16 -19.42
N ARG A 48 -13.12 3.40 -19.79
CA ARG A 48 -14.33 4.14 -19.42
C ARG A 48 -15.07 4.65 -20.65
N ALA A 49 -16.39 4.61 -20.59
CA ALA A 49 -17.23 5.28 -21.58
C ALA A 49 -17.35 6.79 -21.29
N GLY A 50 -17.52 7.57 -22.36
CA GLY A 50 -17.64 9.02 -22.25
C GLY A 50 -16.30 9.72 -22.08
N SER A 51 -16.33 10.99 -21.68
CA SER A 51 -15.15 11.84 -21.56
C SER A 51 -14.84 12.15 -20.09
N VAL A 52 -13.55 12.13 -19.71
CA VAL A 52 -13.09 12.53 -18.38
C VAL A 52 -13.46 13.98 -18.06
N HIS A 53 -13.50 14.85 -19.07
CA HIS A 53 -13.86 16.28 -18.91
C HIS A 53 -15.33 16.51 -18.57
N ARG A 54 -16.16 15.49 -18.72
CA ARG A 54 -17.59 15.50 -18.34
C ARG A 54 -17.86 14.72 -17.06
N ALA A 55 -16.86 14.05 -16.52
CA ALA A 55 -16.96 13.33 -15.26
C ALA A 55 -17.05 14.32 -14.09
N SER A 56 -17.77 13.93 -13.05
CA SER A 56 -17.81 14.70 -11.80
C SER A 56 -16.44 14.75 -11.13
N TRP A 57 -16.18 15.82 -10.38
CA TRP A 57 -14.96 15.90 -9.58
C TRP A 57 -14.88 14.75 -8.56
N PRO A 58 -13.70 14.14 -8.34
CA PRO A 58 -13.59 13.04 -7.40
C PRO A 58 -13.90 13.51 -5.98
N GLN A 59 -14.69 12.72 -5.28
CA GLN A 59 -15.01 12.93 -3.88
C GLN A 59 -14.12 12.07 -3.01
N ALA A 60 -13.62 12.57 -1.88
CA ALA A 60 -12.71 11.83 -1.00
C ALA A 60 -13.36 10.55 -0.41
N LEU A 61 -14.61 10.65 0.03
CA LEU A 61 -15.33 9.51 0.61
C LEU A 61 -15.51 8.33 -0.37
N PRO A 62 -16.05 8.51 -1.60
CA PRO A 62 -16.19 7.41 -2.55
C PRO A 62 -14.87 6.71 -2.93
N VAL A 63 -13.74 7.42 -2.86
CA VAL A 63 -12.42 6.79 -3.12
C VAL A 63 -12.04 5.84 -2.00
N LEU A 64 -12.23 6.25 -0.73
CA LEU A 64 -12.00 5.38 0.43
C LEU A 64 -13.00 4.22 0.48
N GLU A 65 -14.27 4.51 0.21
CA GLU A 65 -15.35 3.52 0.11
C GLU A 65 -15.06 2.48 -0.97
N GLY A 66 -14.59 2.92 -2.14
CA GLY A 66 -14.20 2.05 -3.24
C GLY A 66 -13.05 1.12 -2.87
N ALA A 67 -12.06 1.59 -2.12
CA ALA A 67 -10.95 0.76 -1.64
C ALA A 67 -11.40 -0.28 -0.62
N LEU A 68 -12.26 0.10 0.33
CA LEU A 68 -12.85 -0.81 1.33
C LEU A 68 -13.79 -1.83 0.69
N LEU A 69 -14.59 -1.41 -0.31
CA LEU A 69 -15.45 -2.29 -1.09
C LEU A 69 -14.66 -3.30 -1.90
N ALA A 70 -13.53 -2.89 -2.46
CA ALA A 70 -12.64 -3.76 -3.21
C ALA A 70 -12.00 -4.82 -2.31
N GLU A 71 -11.59 -4.46 -1.11
CA GLU A 71 -11.07 -5.39 -0.12
C GLU A 71 -12.15 -6.37 0.35
N TYR A 72 -13.36 -5.88 0.64
CA TYR A 72 -14.50 -6.71 1.00
C TYR A 72 -14.87 -7.68 -0.14
N ALA A 73 -14.92 -7.20 -1.39
CA ALA A 73 -15.23 -8.02 -2.56
C ALA A 73 -14.18 -9.12 -2.78
N ALA A 74 -12.90 -8.79 -2.61
CA ALA A 74 -11.82 -9.75 -2.72
C ALA A 74 -11.92 -10.88 -1.68
N ASN A 75 -12.36 -10.55 -0.45
CA ASN A 75 -12.53 -11.50 0.64
C ASN A 75 -13.89 -12.26 0.60
N ASN A 76 -14.87 -11.78 -0.19
CA ASN A 76 -16.22 -12.35 -0.28
C ASN A 76 -16.70 -12.42 -1.74
N PRO A 77 -16.13 -13.30 -2.58
CA PRO A 77 -16.39 -13.32 -4.03
C PRO A 77 -17.84 -13.70 -4.38
N THR A 78 -18.59 -14.28 -3.45
CA THR A 78 -20.00 -14.68 -3.63
C THR A 78 -21.00 -13.68 -3.07
N ALA A 79 -20.54 -12.64 -2.36
CA ALA A 79 -21.42 -11.61 -1.84
C ALA A 79 -21.80 -10.64 -2.97
N GLY A 80 -23.05 -10.67 -3.41
CA GLY A 80 -23.62 -9.63 -4.28
C GLY A 80 -23.54 -8.29 -3.57
N ILE A 81 -22.57 -7.46 -3.97
CA ILE A 81 -22.24 -6.22 -3.27
C ILE A 81 -23.25 -5.14 -3.63
N SER A 82 -24.11 -4.78 -2.68
CA SER A 82 -24.65 -3.43 -2.67
C SER A 82 -23.72 -2.57 -1.82
N ALA A 83 -23.09 -1.58 -2.44
CA ALA A 83 -22.14 -0.64 -1.83
C ALA A 83 -22.66 -0.03 -0.51
N GLN A 84 -23.95 0.08 -0.38
CA GLN A 84 -24.64 0.70 0.73
C GLN A 84 -24.54 -0.07 2.06
N TRP A 85 -24.35 -1.39 2.01
CA TRP A 85 -24.25 -2.22 3.22
C TRP A 85 -22.84 -2.25 3.84
N VAL A 86 -21.81 -2.17 3.00
CA VAL A 86 -20.42 -2.15 3.48
C VAL A 86 -20.10 -0.86 4.21
N LEU A 87 -20.73 0.25 3.81
CA LEU A 87 -20.50 1.57 4.40
C LEU A 87 -21.20 1.78 5.74
N ALA A 88 -22.31 1.06 5.98
CA ALA A 88 -23.05 1.15 7.24
C ALA A 88 -22.27 0.62 8.45
N ASP A 89 -21.30 -0.26 8.20
CA ASP A 89 -20.52 -0.93 9.25
C ASP A 89 -19.09 -0.36 9.41
N VAL A 90 -18.66 0.59 8.56
CA VAL A 90 -17.32 1.16 8.66
C VAL A 90 -17.27 2.23 9.76
N ASN A 91 -16.62 1.89 10.84
CA ASN A 91 -16.38 2.82 11.95
C ASN A 91 -15.38 3.92 11.50
N PRO A 92 -15.69 5.22 11.70
CA PRO A 92 -14.77 6.33 11.40
C PRO A 92 -13.37 6.16 12.01
N ALA A 93 -13.26 5.52 13.17
CA ALA A 93 -11.98 5.21 13.80
C ALA A 93 -11.15 4.20 12.99
N GLN A 94 -11.79 3.26 12.29
CA GLN A 94 -11.10 2.32 11.40
C GLN A 94 -10.55 3.03 10.17
N ILE A 95 -11.29 3.98 9.60
CA ILE A 95 -10.82 4.80 8.47
C ILE A 95 -9.59 5.61 8.90
N GLU A 96 -9.63 6.22 10.07
CA GLU A 96 -8.49 7.01 10.57
C GLU A 96 -7.27 6.13 10.81
N ASN A 97 -7.47 4.95 11.37
CA ASN A 97 -6.40 3.96 11.56
C ASN A 97 -5.78 3.51 10.23
N LEU A 98 -6.60 3.25 9.20
CA LEU A 98 -6.13 2.89 7.86
C LEU A 98 -5.30 4.00 7.20
N LYS A 99 -5.64 5.28 7.44
CA LYS A 99 -4.84 6.41 6.93
C LYS A 99 -3.43 6.43 7.50
N GLN A 100 -3.23 5.94 8.73
CA GLN A 100 -1.92 5.90 9.39
C GLN A 100 -1.08 4.68 9.01
N VAL A 101 -1.65 3.64 8.42
CA VAL A 101 -0.91 2.43 8.00
C VAL A 101 0.20 2.78 7.01
N LEU A 102 -0.11 3.56 5.97
CA LEU A 102 0.88 3.90 4.95
C LEU A 102 2.02 4.79 5.49
N PRO A 103 1.79 5.84 6.28
CA PRO A 103 2.84 6.58 6.95
C PRO A 103 3.76 5.70 7.80
N ASP A 104 3.21 4.86 8.68
CA ASP A 104 4.00 4.01 9.57
C ASP A 104 4.83 2.97 8.79
N VAL A 105 4.25 2.34 7.77
CA VAL A 105 4.98 1.41 6.89
C VAL A 105 6.05 2.14 6.08
N ALA A 106 5.79 3.35 5.61
CA ALA A 106 6.76 4.17 4.88
C ALA A 106 7.93 4.59 5.77
N GLU A 107 7.67 4.93 7.02
CA GLU A 107 8.71 5.28 8.01
C GLU A 107 9.60 4.06 8.32
N ALA A 108 9.00 2.90 8.59
CA ALA A 108 9.74 1.66 8.79
C ALA A 108 10.59 1.28 7.55
N LEU A 109 10.05 1.45 6.34
CA LEU A 109 10.79 1.25 5.09
C LEU A 109 11.94 2.26 4.95
N GLY A 110 11.73 3.50 5.39
CA GLY A 110 12.76 4.54 5.46
C GLY A 110 13.92 4.12 6.35
N GLY A 111 13.63 3.53 7.51
CA GLY A 111 14.63 2.99 8.43
C GLY A 111 15.47 1.86 7.81
N LEU A 112 14.83 0.90 7.13
CA LEU A 112 15.53 -0.17 6.41
C LEU A 112 16.44 0.38 5.30
N ARG A 113 15.97 1.37 4.54
CA ARG A 113 16.74 2.02 3.48
C ARG A 113 17.92 2.81 4.03
N LYS A 114 17.72 3.48 5.17
CA LYS A 114 18.78 4.21 5.87
C LYS A 114 19.87 3.23 6.34
N ALA A 115 19.51 2.12 6.97
CA ALA A 115 20.47 1.11 7.39
C ALA A 115 21.32 0.57 6.21
N LYS A 116 20.71 0.33 5.05
CA LYS A 116 21.44 -0.04 3.83
C LYS A 116 22.38 1.06 3.34
N SER A 117 21.95 2.32 3.41
CA SER A 117 22.77 3.48 3.02
C SER A 117 23.96 3.66 3.96
N ASP A 118 23.75 3.52 5.25
CA ASP A 118 24.79 3.65 6.28
C ASP A 118 25.82 2.53 6.15
N ALA A 119 25.39 1.32 5.79
CA ALA A 119 26.26 0.20 5.45
C ALA A 119 26.92 0.31 4.06
N LYS A 120 26.62 1.38 3.29
CA LYS A 120 27.14 1.62 1.94
C LYS A 120 26.88 0.48 0.94
N VAL A 121 25.77 -0.25 1.10
CA VAL A 121 25.33 -1.29 0.19
C VAL A 121 24.24 -0.81 -0.76
N LYS A 122 23.99 -1.58 -1.82
CA LYS A 122 22.94 -1.24 -2.79
C LYS A 122 21.55 -1.39 -2.15
N GLN A 123 20.60 -0.57 -2.53
CA GLN A 123 19.21 -0.66 -2.02
C GLN A 123 18.56 -2.03 -2.30
N ARG A 124 18.99 -2.74 -3.33
CA ARG A 124 18.56 -4.11 -3.66
C ARG A 124 19.17 -5.20 -2.78
N THR A 125 20.21 -4.88 -1.97
CA THR A 125 20.81 -5.85 -1.05
C THR A 125 19.73 -6.41 -0.13
N GLU A 126 19.75 -7.71 0.05
CA GLU A 126 18.78 -8.41 0.88
C GLU A 126 19.06 -8.14 2.36
N VAL A 127 18.01 -7.94 3.13
CA VAL A 127 18.03 -7.88 4.59
C VAL A 127 17.65 -9.29 5.09
N GLU A 128 18.55 -9.95 5.79
CA GLU A 128 18.27 -11.26 6.37
C GLU A 128 17.26 -11.11 7.52
N SER A 129 17.55 -10.20 8.44
CA SER A 129 16.64 -9.87 9.55
C SER A 129 16.71 -8.39 9.92
N ALA A 130 15.60 -7.88 10.47
CA ALA A 130 15.52 -6.55 11.05
C ALA A 130 14.49 -6.53 12.18
N THR A 131 14.70 -5.64 13.15
CA THR A 131 13.75 -5.40 14.24
C THR A 131 13.14 -4.02 14.10
N ILE A 132 11.81 -3.93 14.14
CA ILE A 132 11.07 -2.66 14.21
C ILE A 132 10.55 -2.51 15.63
N ALA A 133 11.00 -1.47 16.31
CA ALA A 133 10.54 -1.08 17.62
C ALA A 133 9.62 0.14 17.50
N ALA A 134 8.40 0.06 18.03
CA ALA A 134 7.42 1.14 17.99
C ALA A 134 6.34 0.95 19.06
N SER A 135 5.42 1.90 19.18
CA SER A 135 4.26 1.75 20.05
C SER A 135 3.36 0.59 19.59
N GLN A 136 2.59 0.02 20.52
CA GLN A 136 1.69 -1.09 20.23
C GLN A 136 0.74 -0.78 19.08
N GLU A 137 0.17 0.44 19.06
CA GLU A 137 -0.75 0.87 18.00
C GLU A 137 -0.06 0.94 16.60
N GLN A 138 1.17 1.45 16.56
CA GLN A 138 1.95 1.50 15.31
C GLN A 138 2.30 0.09 14.84
N LEU A 139 2.67 -0.82 15.74
CA LEU A 139 2.97 -2.20 15.38
C LEU A 139 1.76 -2.93 14.80
N GLU A 140 0.56 -2.72 15.33
CA GLU A 140 -0.68 -3.28 14.78
C GLU A 140 -0.94 -2.76 13.35
N ARG A 141 -0.71 -1.46 13.11
CA ARG A 141 -0.82 -0.88 11.77
C ARG A 141 0.25 -1.41 10.81
N ILE A 142 1.51 -1.48 11.26
CA ILE A 142 2.62 -2.06 10.48
C ILE A 142 2.37 -3.53 10.17
N GLN A 143 1.80 -4.28 11.10
CA GLN A 143 1.46 -5.69 10.90
C GLN A 143 0.51 -5.88 9.71
N SER A 144 -0.45 -4.98 9.49
CA SER A 144 -1.35 -5.06 8.33
C SER A 144 -0.65 -4.83 6.98
N GLY A 145 0.47 -4.09 6.97
CA GLY A 145 1.31 -3.84 5.79
C GLY A 145 2.66 -4.58 5.79
N LEU A 146 2.87 -5.52 6.72
CA LEU A 146 4.17 -6.15 6.95
C LEU A 146 4.73 -6.85 5.70
N GLU A 147 3.89 -7.56 4.98
CA GLU A 147 4.32 -8.27 3.77
C GLU A 147 4.72 -7.29 2.64
N ASP A 148 4.05 -6.14 2.54
CA ASP A 148 4.47 -5.10 1.59
C ASP A 148 5.77 -4.43 2.01
N LEU A 149 5.96 -4.24 3.31
CA LEU A 149 7.21 -3.73 3.88
C LEU A 149 8.38 -4.69 3.59
N ARG A 150 8.20 -5.98 3.84
CA ARG A 150 9.20 -7.02 3.56
C ARG A 150 9.57 -7.04 2.08
N ALA A 151 8.59 -7.05 1.19
CA ALA A 151 8.81 -7.05 -0.25
C ALA A 151 9.51 -5.76 -0.72
N ALA A 152 9.07 -4.58 -0.25
CA ALA A 152 9.66 -3.30 -0.63
C ALA A 152 11.05 -3.07 -0.04
N GLY A 153 11.28 -3.59 1.16
CA GLY A 153 12.57 -3.57 1.87
C GLY A 153 13.55 -4.65 1.43
N ASN A 154 13.10 -5.62 0.62
CA ASN A 154 13.82 -6.85 0.33
C ASN A 154 14.31 -7.52 1.61
N ALA A 155 13.40 -7.75 2.58
CA ALA A 155 13.71 -8.32 3.89
C ALA A 155 13.07 -9.71 4.03
N ARG A 156 13.87 -10.69 4.47
CA ARG A 156 13.41 -12.07 4.73
C ARG A 156 12.60 -12.12 6.00
N GLU A 157 13.14 -11.56 7.06
CA GLU A 157 12.53 -11.60 8.38
C GLU A 157 12.45 -10.19 8.98
N VAL A 158 11.28 -9.85 9.52
CA VAL A 158 11.05 -8.58 10.24
C VAL A 158 10.34 -8.91 11.54
N SER A 159 10.98 -8.59 12.65
CA SER A 159 10.46 -8.75 14.00
C SER A 159 9.86 -7.43 14.49
N LEU A 160 8.68 -7.49 15.08
CA LEU A 160 7.98 -6.34 15.66
C LEU A 160 8.10 -6.38 17.19
N VAL A 161 8.63 -5.33 17.80
CA VAL A 161 8.90 -5.28 19.24
C VAL A 161 8.28 -4.01 19.84
N PRO A 162 7.42 -4.13 20.87
CA PRO A 162 6.86 -2.96 21.53
C PRO A 162 7.94 -2.08 22.17
N SER A 163 7.79 -0.76 22.01
CA SER A 163 8.67 0.27 22.59
C SER A 163 7.86 1.50 22.97
N GLU A 164 8.27 2.21 24.01
CA GLU A 164 7.67 3.49 24.42
C GLU A 164 8.23 4.69 23.63
N GLY A 165 9.23 4.47 22.75
CA GLY A 165 9.88 5.50 21.94
C GLY A 165 9.24 5.70 20.57
N GLU A 166 9.87 6.55 19.77
CA GLU A 166 9.56 6.72 18.35
C GLU A 166 9.85 5.43 17.57
N LEU A 167 9.24 5.29 16.39
CA LEU A 167 9.49 4.15 15.52
C LEU A 167 10.98 4.09 15.14
N GLU A 168 11.62 2.98 15.44
CA GLU A 168 13.02 2.74 15.17
C GLU A 168 13.22 1.37 14.50
N VAL A 169 14.08 1.35 13.49
CA VAL A 169 14.55 0.12 12.85
C VAL A 169 15.97 -0.17 13.32
N ARG A 170 16.15 -1.31 13.96
CA ARG A 170 17.43 -1.73 14.57
C ARG A 170 17.74 -3.18 14.25
N ASP A 171 18.92 -3.64 14.64
CA ASP A 171 19.41 -5.01 14.47
C ASP A 171 19.31 -5.50 13.01
N VAL A 172 19.62 -4.60 12.06
CA VAL A 172 19.54 -4.92 10.64
C VAL A 172 20.73 -5.75 10.21
N VAL A 173 20.46 -7.01 9.85
CA VAL A 173 21.46 -7.93 9.31
C VAL A 173 21.33 -7.95 7.78
N LEU A 174 22.40 -7.65 7.08
CA LEU A 174 22.45 -7.60 5.62
C LEU A 174 23.14 -8.84 5.06
N VAL A 175 22.54 -9.41 4.02
CA VAL A 175 23.21 -10.45 3.24
C VAL A 175 24.25 -9.79 2.33
N VAL A 176 25.51 -9.82 2.74
CA VAL A 176 26.61 -9.32 1.91
C VAL A 176 27.05 -10.49 1.02
N GLU A 177 26.75 -10.41 -0.28
CA GLU A 177 27.42 -11.28 -1.24
C GLU A 177 28.90 -10.93 -1.22
N GLU A 178 29.75 -11.85 -0.78
CA GLU A 178 31.19 -11.73 -1.02
C GLU A 178 31.38 -11.61 -2.53
N ALA A 179 31.99 -10.50 -2.95
CA ALA A 179 32.35 -10.31 -4.34
C ALA A 179 33.29 -11.48 -4.69
N ALA A 180 32.83 -12.38 -5.55
CA ALA A 180 33.71 -13.36 -6.16
C ALA A 180 34.82 -12.59 -6.90
N GLU A 181 36.07 -12.76 -6.42
CA GLU A 181 37.27 -12.28 -7.08
C GLU A 181 37.42 -12.89 -8.49
#